data_095e99a08b6c585e17e6ed21fdc80cfa
#
_entry.id   095e99a08b6c585e17e6ed21fdc80cfa
#
_cell.length_a   1.000
_cell.length_b   1.000
_cell.length_c   1.000
_cell.angle_alpha   90.00
_cell.angle_beta   90.00
_cell.angle_gamma   90.00
#
_symmetry.space_group_name_H-M   'P 1'
#
loop_
_entity.id
_entity.type
_entity.pdbx_description
1 polymer ?
#
loop_
_entity_poly.entity_id
_entity_poly.type
_entity_poly.pdbx_seq_one_letter_code
_entity_poly.pdbx_strand_id
1 'polypeptide(L)'
;MVLLRCLLTTLALGCAGVAVAQDGHVALFKSVSGDIKVVRGAATLVPVPGTLLERSDVVVSGPASTGGIVFVDGTLLAVDASTEITISRYVFQPEQAKYDFAVYLKKGSAVYSSGRLGKLSPESVNLNTPRAAVGVRGTRFIVSVQ
;
A
#
# COMPACT_ATOMS: atom_id res chain seq x y z
N MET A 1 16.35 -73.17 -3.36
CA MET A 1 16.76 -71.97 -4.10
C MET A 1 15.62 -70.97 -4.08
N VAL A 2 15.66 -70.09 -3.11
CA VAL A 2 14.58 -69.11 -2.90
C VAL A 2 15.16 -67.73 -3.20
N LEU A 3 14.70 -67.11 -4.27
CA LEU A 3 15.07 -65.76 -4.69
C LEU A 3 14.28 -64.74 -3.86
N LEU A 4 14.95 -64.14 -2.91
CA LEU A 4 14.41 -63.04 -2.09
C LEU A 4 14.49 -61.73 -2.91
N ARG A 5 13.36 -61.31 -3.45
CA ARG A 5 13.22 -59.97 -4.07
C ARG A 5 13.05 -58.90 -3.01
N CYS A 6 14.11 -58.15 -2.75
CA CYS A 6 14.01 -56.90 -1.98
C CYS A 6 13.32 -55.83 -2.82
N LEU A 7 12.12 -55.46 -2.37
CA LEU A 7 11.41 -54.31 -2.92
C LEU A 7 11.89 -53.06 -2.15
N LEU A 8 12.76 -52.26 -2.79
CA LEU A 8 13.13 -50.93 -2.28
C LEU A 8 11.99 -49.96 -2.59
N THR A 9 11.17 -49.66 -1.60
CA THR A 9 10.25 -48.55 -1.66
C THR A 9 11.01 -47.25 -1.30
N THR A 10 11.36 -46.46 -2.30
CA THR A 10 11.87 -45.12 -2.14
C THR A 10 10.74 -44.20 -1.73
N LEU A 11 10.71 -43.82 -0.46
CA LEU A 11 9.83 -42.80 0.08
C LEU A 11 10.37 -41.44 -0.38
N ALA A 12 9.77 -40.87 -1.42
CA ALA A 12 10.04 -39.51 -1.86
C ALA A 12 9.42 -38.54 -0.83
N LEU A 13 10.27 -37.99 0.04
CA LEU A 13 9.90 -36.93 0.97
C LEU A 13 9.71 -35.64 0.16
N GLY A 14 8.47 -35.35 -0.19
CA GLY A 14 8.09 -34.07 -0.83
C GLY A 14 8.32 -32.93 0.14
N CYS A 15 9.36 -32.14 -0.11
CA CYS A 15 9.59 -30.90 0.58
C CYS A 15 8.50 -29.91 0.12
N ALA A 16 7.41 -29.82 0.85
CA ALA A 16 6.43 -28.75 0.69
C ALA A 16 7.12 -27.45 1.07
N GLY A 17 7.59 -26.72 0.08
CA GLY A 17 8.09 -25.38 0.27
C GLY A 17 6.97 -24.52 0.83
N VAL A 18 7.13 -24.10 2.07
CA VAL A 18 6.26 -23.07 2.67
C VAL A 18 6.55 -21.80 1.87
N ALA A 19 5.66 -21.46 0.94
CA ALA A 19 5.66 -20.15 0.32
C ALA A 19 5.36 -19.15 1.44
N VAL A 20 6.39 -18.48 1.93
CA VAL A 20 6.22 -17.31 2.79
C VAL A 20 5.53 -16.27 1.90
N ALA A 21 4.23 -16.09 2.07
CA ALA A 21 3.52 -14.97 1.49
C ALA A 21 4.20 -13.72 2.02
N GLN A 22 4.96 -13.02 1.17
CA GLN A 22 5.41 -11.68 1.50
C GLN A 22 4.16 -10.86 1.74
N ASP A 23 4.01 -10.36 2.95
CA ASP A 23 2.94 -9.43 3.27
C ASP A 23 3.05 -8.24 2.33
N GLY A 24 2.20 -8.24 1.30
CA GLY A 24 2.23 -7.22 0.24
C GLY A 24 1.65 -5.88 0.68
N HIS A 25 1.34 -5.72 1.98
CA HIS A 25 0.80 -4.49 2.51
C HIS A 25 1.87 -3.38 2.56
N VAL A 26 1.47 -2.18 2.22
CA VAL A 26 2.34 -1.00 2.18
C VAL A 26 1.93 0.06 3.19
N ALA A 27 0.70 -0.02 3.67
CA ALA A 27 0.11 0.94 4.60
C ALA A 27 -1.03 0.30 5.40
N LEU A 28 -1.53 1.04 6.36
CA LEU A 28 -2.75 0.68 7.10
C LEU A 28 -3.58 1.94 7.41
N PHE A 29 -4.85 1.76 7.67
CA PHE A 29 -5.69 2.81 8.22
C PHE A 29 -5.38 3.03 9.70
N LYS A 30 -4.95 4.22 10.05
CA LYS A 30 -4.78 4.66 11.44
C LYS A 30 -6.11 5.12 12.03
N SER A 31 -6.93 5.78 11.22
CA SER A 31 -8.24 6.30 11.60
C SER A 31 -9.21 6.24 10.43
N VAL A 32 -10.47 6.02 10.74
CA VAL A 32 -11.57 6.00 9.77
C VAL A 32 -12.75 6.72 10.41
N SER A 33 -13.32 7.69 9.70
CA SER A 33 -14.53 8.40 10.12
C SER A 33 -15.46 8.56 8.91
N GLY A 34 -16.71 8.20 9.09
CA GLY A 34 -17.72 8.25 8.03
C GLY A 34 -17.66 7.06 7.07
N ASP A 35 -18.09 7.27 5.84
CA ASP A 35 -18.17 6.24 4.80
C ASP A 35 -16.91 6.24 3.94
N ILE A 36 -16.06 5.26 4.18
CA ILE A 36 -14.86 5.02 3.38
C ILE A 36 -14.91 3.61 2.82
N LYS A 37 -14.47 3.46 1.58
CA LYS A 37 -14.35 2.18 0.87
C LYS A 37 -12.96 2.02 0.29
N VAL A 38 -12.50 0.79 0.24
CA VAL A 38 -11.26 0.41 -0.45
C VAL A 38 -11.63 -0.54 -1.58
N VAL A 39 -11.29 -0.17 -2.80
CA VAL A 39 -11.48 -1.03 -3.98
C VAL A 39 -10.14 -1.72 -4.27
N ARG A 40 -10.16 -3.03 -4.16
CA ARG A 40 -9.02 -3.91 -4.45
C ARG A 40 -9.40 -4.89 -5.54
N GLY A 41 -9.00 -4.61 -6.79
CA GLY A 41 -9.42 -5.38 -7.94
C GLY A 41 -10.95 -5.39 -8.07
N ALA A 42 -11.57 -6.57 -8.05
CA ALA A 42 -13.03 -6.73 -8.10
C ALA A 42 -13.71 -6.65 -6.70
N ALA A 43 -12.92 -6.60 -5.62
CA ALA A 43 -13.43 -6.57 -4.24
C ALA A 43 -13.55 -5.14 -3.73
N THR A 44 -14.57 -4.91 -2.90
CA THR A 44 -14.74 -3.67 -2.15
C THR A 44 -14.73 -3.98 -0.67
N LEU A 45 -13.87 -3.30 0.07
CA LEU A 45 -13.68 -3.45 1.51
C LEU A 45 -14.22 -2.22 2.22
N VAL A 46 -14.82 -2.43 3.40
CA VAL A 46 -15.15 -1.34 4.34
C VAL A 46 -14.06 -1.31 5.40
N PRO A 47 -13.14 -0.33 5.37
CA PRO A 47 -12.02 -0.32 6.28
C PRO A 47 -12.43 0.07 7.70
N VAL A 48 -11.67 -0.45 8.66
CA VAL A 48 -11.66 -0.05 10.06
C VAL A 48 -10.22 0.32 10.43
N PRO A 49 -9.97 1.02 11.54
CA PRO A 49 -8.60 1.22 12.01
C PRO A 49 -7.83 -0.10 12.10
N GLY A 50 -6.64 -0.15 11.51
CA GLY A 50 -5.82 -1.37 11.39
C GLY A 50 -5.99 -2.13 10.07
N THR A 51 -6.97 -1.79 9.23
CA THR A 51 -7.12 -2.42 7.91
C THR A 51 -5.87 -2.15 7.04
N LEU A 52 -5.27 -3.23 6.54
CA LEU A 52 -4.07 -3.18 5.72
C LEU A 52 -4.39 -2.76 4.29
N LEU A 53 -3.53 -1.94 3.73
CA LEU A 53 -3.60 -1.47 2.34
C LEU A 53 -2.45 -2.04 1.52
N GLU A 54 -2.73 -2.29 0.25
CA GLU A 54 -1.79 -2.82 -0.72
C GLU A 54 -1.59 -1.83 -1.88
N ARG A 55 -0.57 -2.10 -2.68
CA ARG A 55 -0.39 -1.38 -3.95
C ARG A 55 -1.60 -1.59 -4.84
N SER A 56 -1.95 -0.58 -5.60
CA SER A 56 -3.11 -0.52 -6.50
C SER A 56 -4.47 -0.42 -5.80
N ASP A 57 -4.52 -0.39 -4.47
CA ASP A 57 -5.75 -0.10 -3.74
C ASP A 57 -6.24 1.31 -4.06
N VAL A 58 -7.54 1.43 -4.26
CA VAL A 58 -8.22 2.71 -4.43
C VAL A 58 -9.02 3.01 -3.18
N VAL A 59 -8.71 4.11 -2.53
CA VAL A 59 -9.45 4.59 -1.35
C VAL A 59 -10.45 5.64 -1.80
N VAL A 60 -11.71 5.43 -1.47
CA VAL A 60 -12.82 6.32 -1.81
C VAL A 60 -13.51 6.76 -0.53
N SER A 61 -13.51 8.06 -0.26
CA SER A 61 -14.24 8.65 0.86
C SER A 61 -15.51 9.33 0.38
N GLY A 62 -16.59 9.16 1.15
CA GLY A 62 -17.86 9.85 0.94
C GLY A 62 -17.87 11.27 1.48
N PRO A 63 -19.01 11.98 1.35
CA PRO A 63 -19.21 13.29 1.97
C PRO A 63 -19.06 13.20 3.49
N ALA A 64 -18.47 14.21 4.11
CA ALA A 64 -18.23 14.28 5.56
C ALA A 64 -17.42 13.09 6.13
N SER A 65 -16.58 12.45 5.31
CA SER A 65 -15.77 11.30 5.70
C SER A 65 -14.29 11.67 5.68
N THR A 66 -13.53 11.13 6.60
CA THR A 66 -12.07 11.35 6.66
C THR A 66 -11.35 10.06 7.05
N GLY A 67 -10.15 9.89 6.54
CA GLY A 67 -9.32 8.74 6.86
C GLY A 67 -7.86 9.12 7.02
N GLY A 68 -7.20 8.52 8.00
CA GLY A 68 -5.75 8.62 8.18
C GLY A 68 -5.09 7.31 7.79
N ILE A 69 -4.14 7.38 6.86
CA ILE A 69 -3.36 6.25 6.38
C ILE A 69 -1.92 6.45 6.82
N VAL A 70 -1.31 5.40 7.37
CA VAL A 70 0.11 5.38 7.70
C VAL A 70 0.81 4.30 6.89
N PHE A 71 1.85 4.71 6.17
CA PHE A 71 2.70 3.79 5.40
C PHE A 71 3.78 3.16 6.27
N VAL A 72 4.37 2.07 5.79
CA VAL A 72 5.40 1.31 6.52
C VAL A 72 6.61 2.17 6.92
N ASP A 73 6.95 3.19 6.14
CA ASP A 73 8.04 4.14 6.41
C ASP A 73 7.64 5.27 7.39
N GLY A 74 6.39 5.29 7.87
CA GLY A 74 5.85 6.34 8.73
C GLY A 74 5.28 7.55 7.99
N THR A 75 5.22 7.54 6.67
CA THR A 75 4.50 8.55 5.90
C THR A 75 3.02 8.55 6.28
N LEU A 76 2.47 9.73 6.50
CA LEU A 76 1.05 9.92 6.79
C LEU A 76 0.34 10.53 5.59
N LEU A 77 -0.79 9.95 5.24
CA LEU A 77 -1.68 10.45 4.20
C LEU A 77 -3.08 10.60 4.80
N ALA A 78 -3.51 11.84 5.02
CA ALA A 78 -4.85 12.12 5.46
C ALA A 78 -5.75 12.34 4.24
N VAL A 79 -6.81 11.56 4.14
CA VAL A 79 -7.79 11.61 3.05
C VAL A 79 -9.00 12.40 3.57
N ASP A 80 -9.38 13.42 2.85
CA ASP A 80 -10.52 14.28 3.18
C ASP A 80 -11.82 13.77 2.55
N ALA A 81 -12.91 14.48 2.76
CA ALA A 81 -14.22 14.14 2.21
C ALA A 81 -14.23 14.10 0.67
N SER A 82 -15.10 13.28 0.11
CA SER A 82 -15.33 13.18 -1.35
C SER A 82 -14.05 13.02 -2.16
N THR A 83 -13.14 12.21 -1.66
CA THR A 83 -11.81 11.98 -2.22
C THR A 83 -11.68 10.59 -2.80
N GLU A 84 -11.01 10.48 -3.96
CA GLU A 84 -10.62 9.21 -4.56
C GLU A 84 -9.11 9.23 -4.82
N ILE A 85 -8.40 8.32 -4.18
CA ILE A 85 -6.94 8.23 -4.21
C ILE A 85 -6.49 6.79 -4.43
N THR A 86 -5.50 6.61 -5.31
CA THR A 86 -4.92 5.29 -5.63
C THR A 86 -3.48 5.24 -5.16
N ILE A 87 -3.10 4.16 -4.47
CA ILE A 87 -1.71 3.86 -4.15
C ILE A 87 -1.07 3.23 -5.38
N SER A 88 -0.44 4.05 -6.23
CA SER A 88 0.06 3.59 -7.54
C SER A 88 1.34 2.78 -7.42
N ARG A 89 2.31 3.27 -6.67
CA ARG A 89 3.59 2.61 -6.41
C ARG A 89 4.05 2.86 -4.99
N TYR A 90 4.68 1.87 -4.40
CA TYR A 90 5.35 2.00 -3.12
C TYR A 90 6.48 1.00 -3.01
N VAL A 91 7.68 1.49 -2.79
CA VAL A 91 8.87 0.71 -2.49
C VAL A 91 9.64 1.41 -1.37
N PHE A 92 9.86 0.70 -0.29
CA PHE A 92 10.68 1.17 0.81
C PHE A 92 11.65 0.07 1.23
N GLN A 93 12.84 0.08 0.64
CA GLN A 93 13.92 -0.87 0.91
C GLN A 93 15.22 -0.10 1.19
N PRO A 94 15.38 0.46 2.38
CA PRO A 94 16.52 1.30 2.72
C PRO A 94 17.86 0.56 2.65
N GLU A 95 17.87 -0.75 2.91
CA GLU A 95 19.07 -1.59 2.82
C GLU A 95 19.62 -1.70 1.39
N GLN A 96 18.76 -1.56 0.40
CA GLN A 96 19.11 -1.58 -1.03
C GLN A 96 19.07 -0.19 -1.67
N ALA A 97 18.84 0.86 -0.90
CA ALA A 97 18.62 2.24 -1.36
C ALA A 97 17.54 2.33 -2.45
N LYS A 98 16.48 1.53 -2.33
CA LYS A 98 15.34 1.52 -3.25
C LYS A 98 14.15 2.20 -2.61
N TYR A 99 13.70 3.27 -3.27
CA TYR A 99 12.59 4.09 -2.81
C TYR A 99 11.71 4.46 -4.00
N ASP A 100 10.40 4.30 -3.84
CA ASP A 100 9.39 4.79 -4.78
C ASP A 100 8.10 5.03 -4.01
N PHE A 101 7.53 6.20 -4.17
CA PHE A 101 6.25 6.56 -3.60
C PHE A 101 5.46 7.33 -4.65
N ALA A 102 4.40 6.72 -5.14
CA ALA A 102 3.51 7.39 -6.08
C ALA A 102 2.06 7.15 -5.69
N VAL A 103 1.33 8.22 -5.55
CA VAL A 103 -0.09 8.25 -5.24
C VAL A 103 -0.80 9.08 -6.31
N TYR A 104 -1.94 8.60 -6.77
CA TYR A 104 -2.76 9.30 -7.74
C TYR A 104 -4.04 9.81 -7.07
N LEU A 105 -4.17 11.12 -6.96
CA LEU A 105 -5.37 11.78 -6.47
C LEU A 105 -6.26 12.14 -7.66
N LYS A 106 -7.34 11.40 -7.85
CA LYS A 106 -8.27 11.60 -8.96
C LYS A 106 -9.19 12.78 -8.71
N LYS A 107 -9.69 12.91 -7.50
CA LYS A 107 -10.55 14.01 -7.04
C LYS A 107 -10.46 14.18 -5.53
N GLY A 108 -10.86 15.33 -5.03
CA GLY A 108 -10.91 15.62 -3.61
C GLY A 108 -9.62 16.21 -3.07
N SER A 109 -9.30 15.94 -1.83
CA SER A 109 -8.17 16.53 -1.13
C SER A 109 -7.47 15.53 -0.22
N ALA A 110 -6.15 15.63 -0.17
CA ALA A 110 -5.33 14.83 0.72
C ALA A 110 -4.18 15.65 1.31
N VAL A 111 -3.82 15.35 2.54
CA VAL A 111 -2.67 15.92 3.23
C VAL A 111 -1.58 14.88 3.35
N TYR A 112 -0.43 15.17 2.78
CA TYR A 112 0.76 14.35 2.91
C TYR A 112 1.66 14.88 4.02
N SER A 113 2.18 13.98 4.84
CA SER A 113 3.22 14.27 5.82
C SER A 113 4.35 13.26 5.66
N SER A 114 5.54 13.76 5.43
CA SER A 114 6.73 12.96 5.08
C SER A 114 7.13 12.02 6.21
N GLY A 115 7.33 10.75 5.85
CA GLY A 115 7.98 9.75 6.67
C GLY A 115 9.46 9.59 6.33
N ARG A 116 10.01 8.40 6.60
CA ARG A 116 11.43 8.11 6.35
C ARG A 116 11.78 8.14 4.87
N LEU A 117 10.91 7.61 3.99
CA LEU A 117 11.13 7.59 2.55
C LEU A 117 11.31 9.00 2.00
N GLY A 118 10.43 9.93 2.33
CA GLY A 118 10.51 11.30 1.86
C GLY A 118 11.71 12.08 2.41
N LYS A 119 12.26 11.65 3.54
CA LYS A 119 13.50 12.23 4.12
C LYS A 119 14.75 11.66 3.48
N LEU A 120 14.75 10.36 3.17
CA LEU A 120 15.88 9.66 2.57
C LEU A 120 15.99 9.89 1.05
N SER A 121 14.86 9.98 0.37
CA SER A 121 14.77 10.14 -1.08
C SER A 121 13.58 11.00 -1.47
N PRO A 122 13.63 12.31 -1.24
CA PRO A 122 12.50 13.21 -1.55
C PRO A 122 12.16 13.22 -3.04
N GLU A 123 13.11 12.98 -3.92
CA GLU A 123 12.91 12.87 -5.36
C GLU A 123 12.07 11.65 -5.78
N SER A 124 11.96 10.64 -4.91
CA SER A 124 11.15 9.44 -5.14
C SER A 124 9.69 9.62 -4.76
N VAL A 125 9.31 10.75 -4.19
CA VAL A 125 7.93 11.04 -3.78
C VAL A 125 7.21 11.79 -4.88
N ASN A 126 6.17 11.17 -5.42
CA ASN A 126 5.34 11.72 -6.49
C ASN A 126 3.86 11.68 -6.09
N LEU A 127 3.21 12.81 -6.21
CA LEU A 127 1.77 12.91 -6.10
C LEU A 127 1.21 13.36 -7.45
N ASN A 128 0.45 12.49 -8.08
CA ASN A 128 -0.09 12.74 -9.40
C ASN A 128 -1.58 13.07 -9.31
N THR A 129 -2.01 13.97 -10.17
CA THR A 129 -3.41 14.33 -10.37
C THR A 129 -3.74 14.25 -11.86
N PRO A 130 -5.02 14.33 -12.27
CA PRO A 130 -5.37 14.35 -13.70
C PRO A 130 -4.72 15.48 -14.50
N ARG A 131 -4.28 16.56 -13.84
CA ARG A 131 -3.77 17.77 -14.49
C ARG A 131 -2.28 18.05 -14.22
N ALA A 132 -1.69 17.40 -13.24
CA ALA A 132 -0.33 17.69 -12.82
C ALA A 132 0.35 16.48 -12.15
N ALA A 133 1.67 16.40 -12.32
CA ALA A 133 2.52 15.59 -11.49
C ALA A 133 3.24 16.50 -10.50
N VAL A 134 3.06 16.27 -9.21
CA VAL A 134 3.65 17.08 -8.16
C VAL A 134 4.80 16.30 -7.55
N GLY A 135 6.02 16.73 -7.84
CA GLY A 135 7.22 16.29 -7.12
C GLY A 135 7.28 17.02 -5.78
N VAL A 136 7.53 16.27 -4.71
CA VAL A 136 7.43 16.79 -3.37
C VAL A 136 8.81 17.08 -2.80
N ARG A 137 9.03 18.33 -2.42
CA ARG A 137 10.11 18.72 -1.51
C ARG A 137 9.48 19.38 -0.29
N GLY A 138 9.57 18.72 0.85
CA GLY A 138 9.05 19.26 2.09
C GLY A 138 8.47 18.19 3.01
N THR A 139 8.12 18.61 4.21
CA THR A 139 7.66 17.70 5.27
C THR A 139 6.14 17.53 5.27
N ARG A 140 5.40 18.53 4.78
CA ARG A 140 3.94 18.49 4.76
C ARG A 140 3.39 19.41 3.67
N PHE A 141 2.38 18.91 2.95
CA PHE A 141 1.64 19.71 1.95
C PHE A 141 0.23 19.15 1.75
N ILE A 142 -0.62 19.99 1.17
CA ILE A 142 -2.00 19.66 0.83
C ILE A 142 -2.12 19.68 -0.69
N VAL A 143 -2.77 18.65 -1.24
CA VAL A 143 -3.14 18.60 -2.65
C VAL A 143 -4.65 18.50 -2.75
N SER A 144 -5.22 19.34 -3.60
CA SER A 144 -6.66 19.35 -3.87
C SER A 144 -6.91 19.33 -5.37
N VAL A 145 -7.89 18.55 -5.77
CA VAL A 145 -8.40 18.46 -7.15
C VAL A 145 -9.88 18.79 -7.13
N GLN A 146 -10.24 19.83 -7.87
CA GLN A 146 -11.62 20.25 -8.07
C GLN A 146 -12.19 19.59 -9.33
#